data_eaa03e47233c43e3ed851272f9835294
#
_entry.id   eaa03e47233c43e3ed851272f9835294
#
_cell.length_a   1.000
_cell.length_b   1.000
_cell.length_c   1.000
_cell.angle_alpha   90.00
_cell.angle_beta   90.00
_cell.angle_gamma   90.00
#
_symmetry.space_group_name_H-M   'P 1'
#
loop_
_entity.id
_entity.type
_entity.pdbx_description
1 polymer ?
#
loop_
_entity_poly.entity_id
_entity_poly.type
_entity_poly.pdbx_seq_one_letter_code
_entity_poly.pdbx_strand_id
1 'polypeptide(L)'
;MVLGSLLVAMFLSAMEGTIVATAMPTIIGDLGGFALFTWVFSLFLLAQVATIPIYGRLSDVIGRKRVFAIGVLIFLAGSLLCGASHTMVFLIIARVIQGAGAGAVLPVASTIVGDIYSLQERARVQGYISSAWALASVVGPTLGGLIVQTIGWSWIFWINIPIGLLTLIGVWVFHQETVTKTKHSIDWLGSLTLVIGTSSLILALVQGGVVWAWSSPQSDLSFAVFAVFAVLFIWRESRAKEPMLPLDLMKRRSIAVANLIALVTGGITYGITSFTPTFAQGVLGTSSLAAGLIIATLSIGWPVAAILSGPLIIRHGYRFTGLLSLFITLLATLVFALLLRPGVNPFLLAGAMTIFGFGLGGASTTSLLAVQTVVSYTQRGVSTGANMFARTLGSSLWVALLGSVMNSVMESRLTSLHGVLGNMLKPGQKLDITNVLLDPIRRSRLGAVQLQALTHTLAAGIEHAFWWVFATAVVGVALGFVMPKGVPTEAEQQGDTART
;
A
#
# COMPACT_ATOMS: atom_id res chain seq x y z
N MET A 1 8.86 -10.18 -23.39
CA MET A 1 7.46 -10.62 -23.33
C MET A 1 6.98 -10.88 -21.91
N VAL A 2 7.65 -11.72 -21.09
CA VAL A 2 7.26 -11.96 -19.66
C VAL A 2 7.12 -10.66 -18.87
N LEU A 3 8.13 -9.78 -18.93
CA LEU A 3 8.08 -8.49 -18.21
C LEU A 3 6.85 -7.66 -18.61
N GLY A 4 6.53 -7.58 -19.90
CA GLY A 4 5.34 -6.85 -20.36
C GLY A 4 4.05 -7.40 -19.74
N SER A 5 3.89 -8.72 -19.69
CA SER A 5 2.73 -9.36 -19.06
C SER A 5 2.67 -9.08 -17.55
N LEU A 6 3.81 -9.12 -16.85
CA LEU A 6 3.86 -8.79 -15.42
C LEU A 6 3.54 -7.32 -15.15
N LEU A 7 4.05 -6.39 -15.99
CA LEU A 7 3.77 -4.96 -15.86
C LEU A 7 2.29 -4.66 -16.09
N VAL A 8 1.63 -5.32 -17.05
CA VAL A 8 0.19 -5.17 -17.30
C VAL A 8 -0.62 -5.72 -16.12
N ALA A 9 -0.23 -6.86 -15.53
CA ALA A 9 -0.90 -7.39 -14.33
C ALA A 9 -0.76 -6.44 -13.12
N MET A 10 0.44 -5.87 -12.93
CA MET A 10 0.68 -4.91 -11.85
C MET A 10 -0.05 -3.58 -12.07
N PHE A 11 -0.11 -3.10 -13.32
CA PHE A 11 -0.92 -1.94 -13.70
C PHE A 11 -2.39 -2.16 -13.39
N LEU A 12 -2.94 -3.33 -13.76
CA LEU A 12 -4.32 -3.70 -13.49
C LEU A 12 -4.61 -3.71 -11.98
N SER A 13 -3.73 -4.33 -11.19
CA SER A 13 -3.85 -4.36 -9.73
C SER A 13 -3.77 -2.96 -9.10
N ALA A 14 -2.94 -2.07 -9.64
CA ALA A 14 -2.82 -0.69 -9.16
C ALA A 14 -4.04 0.17 -9.54
N MET A 15 -4.58 -0.03 -10.74
CA MET A 15 -5.75 0.70 -11.25
C MET A 15 -7.01 0.35 -10.46
N GLU A 16 -7.13 -0.88 -9.98
CA GLU A 16 -8.32 -1.41 -9.29
C GLU A 16 -8.79 -0.51 -8.14
N GLY A 17 -7.88 -0.05 -7.28
CA GLY A 17 -8.22 0.82 -6.15
C GLY A 17 -8.78 2.18 -6.58
N THR A 18 -8.23 2.77 -7.64
CA THR A 18 -8.58 4.11 -8.12
C THR A 18 -9.84 4.12 -8.98
N ILE A 19 -10.02 3.12 -9.83
CA ILE A 19 -11.18 3.01 -10.73
C ILE A 19 -12.46 2.75 -9.93
N VAL A 20 -12.41 1.88 -8.91
CA VAL A 20 -13.56 1.57 -8.04
C VAL A 20 -13.94 2.78 -7.20
N ALA A 21 -12.96 3.53 -6.69
CA ALA A 21 -13.24 4.75 -5.93
C ALA A 21 -14.02 5.79 -6.76
N THR A 22 -13.71 5.92 -8.04
CA THR A 22 -14.40 6.83 -8.96
C THR A 22 -15.84 6.40 -9.25
N ALA A 23 -16.10 5.09 -9.32
CA ALA A 23 -17.43 4.54 -9.61
C ALA A 23 -18.34 4.47 -8.39
N MET A 24 -17.79 4.57 -7.18
CA MET A 24 -18.50 4.28 -5.93
C MET A 24 -19.79 5.09 -5.73
N PRO A 25 -19.86 6.41 -6.06
CA PRO A 25 -21.12 7.16 -5.95
C PRO A 25 -22.25 6.56 -6.78
N THR A 26 -21.96 6.13 -8.01
CA THR A 26 -22.96 5.49 -8.90
C THR A 26 -23.35 4.10 -8.38
N ILE A 27 -22.40 3.31 -7.92
CA ILE A 27 -22.65 1.99 -7.31
C ILE A 27 -23.58 2.10 -6.10
N ILE A 28 -23.36 3.12 -5.23
CA ILE A 28 -24.23 3.38 -4.08
C ILE A 28 -25.62 3.82 -4.54
N GLY A 29 -25.70 4.61 -5.60
CA GLY A 29 -26.98 5.03 -6.18
C GLY A 29 -27.81 3.84 -6.65
N ASP A 30 -27.19 2.86 -7.30
CA ASP A 30 -27.85 1.70 -7.89
C ASP A 30 -28.13 0.57 -6.87
N LEU A 31 -27.16 0.25 -6.02
CA LEU A 31 -27.25 -0.88 -5.07
C LEU A 31 -27.77 -0.47 -3.68
N GLY A 32 -27.81 0.84 -3.40
CA GLY A 32 -28.07 1.34 -2.05
C GLY A 32 -26.94 1.04 -1.07
N GLY A 33 -27.24 1.07 0.23
CA GLY A 33 -26.32 0.61 1.27
C GLY A 33 -25.13 1.54 1.55
N PHE A 34 -25.34 2.88 1.53
CA PHE A 34 -24.31 3.88 1.82
C PHE A 34 -23.49 3.59 3.09
N ALA A 35 -24.14 3.08 4.14
CA ALA A 35 -23.44 2.71 5.38
C ALA A 35 -22.40 1.58 5.21
N LEU A 36 -22.50 0.81 4.14
CA LEU A 36 -21.62 -0.33 3.86
C LEU A 36 -20.48 0.00 2.89
N PHE A 37 -20.44 1.22 2.30
CA PHE A 37 -19.50 1.52 1.22
C PHE A 37 -18.03 1.35 1.63
N THR A 38 -17.68 1.72 2.87
CA THR A 38 -16.32 1.57 3.40
C THR A 38 -15.85 0.11 3.39
N TRP A 39 -16.77 -0.83 3.61
CA TRP A 39 -16.46 -2.26 3.63
C TRP A 39 -16.05 -2.80 2.26
N VAL A 40 -16.50 -2.20 1.16
CA VAL A 40 -16.10 -2.56 -0.21
C VAL A 40 -14.59 -2.42 -0.42
N PHE A 41 -13.98 -1.39 0.16
CA PHE A 41 -12.52 -1.17 0.11
C PHE A 41 -11.80 -1.94 1.20
N SER A 42 -12.29 -1.87 2.43
CA SER A 42 -11.62 -2.44 3.59
C SER A 42 -11.47 -3.95 3.49
N LEU A 43 -12.52 -4.68 3.11
CA LEU A 43 -12.47 -6.13 3.02
C LEU A 43 -11.65 -6.62 1.81
N PHE A 44 -11.63 -5.86 0.70
CA PHE A 44 -10.72 -6.14 -0.41
C PHE A 44 -9.27 -6.03 0.04
N LEU A 45 -8.88 -4.91 0.65
CA LEU A 45 -7.51 -4.69 1.15
C LEU A 45 -7.12 -5.72 2.21
N LEU A 46 -8.03 -6.03 3.13
CA LEU A 46 -7.83 -7.03 4.16
C LEU A 46 -7.53 -8.40 3.56
N ALA A 47 -8.35 -8.87 2.62
CA ALA A 47 -8.14 -10.13 1.93
C ALA A 47 -6.83 -10.15 1.13
N GLN A 48 -6.51 -9.05 0.45
CA GLN A 48 -5.27 -8.89 -0.30
C GLN A 48 -4.05 -9.00 0.63
N VAL A 49 -4.01 -8.25 1.72
CA VAL A 49 -2.86 -8.23 2.64
C VAL A 49 -2.67 -9.56 3.33
N ALA A 50 -3.75 -10.17 3.80
CA ALA A 50 -3.72 -11.44 4.50
C ALA A 50 -3.20 -12.60 3.63
N THR A 51 -3.39 -12.53 2.31
CA THR A 51 -2.97 -13.59 1.38
C THR A 51 -1.55 -13.39 0.82
N ILE A 52 -0.94 -12.19 0.94
CA ILE A 52 0.43 -11.91 0.46
C ILE A 52 1.46 -12.95 0.97
N PRO A 53 1.59 -13.23 2.27
CA PRO A 53 2.58 -14.18 2.77
C PRO A 53 2.31 -15.61 2.29
N ILE A 54 1.04 -15.97 2.15
CA ILE A 54 0.61 -17.29 1.67
C ILE A 54 1.09 -17.50 0.24
N TYR A 55 0.83 -16.55 -0.64
CA TYR A 55 1.29 -16.66 -2.04
C TYR A 55 2.80 -16.58 -2.17
N GLY A 56 3.47 -15.80 -1.31
CA GLY A 56 4.92 -15.80 -1.22
C GLY A 56 5.47 -17.21 -0.98
N ARG A 57 5.00 -17.88 0.07
CA ARG A 57 5.40 -19.25 0.40
C ARG A 57 4.97 -20.26 -0.66
N LEU A 58 3.72 -20.17 -1.10
CA LEU A 58 3.14 -21.07 -2.09
C LEU A 58 3.94 -21.02 -3.40
N SER A 59 4.42 -19.84 -3.80
CA SER A 59 5.24 -19.67 -5.00
C SER A 59 6.56 -20.42 -4.92
N ASP A 60 7.15 -20.56 -3.74
CA ASP A 60 8.37 -21.34 -3.53
C ASP A 60 8.10 -22.86 -3.56
N VAL A 61 6.88 -23.30 -3.18
CA VAL A 61 6.51 -24.72 -3.07
C VAL A 61 6.01 -25.31 -4.40
N ILE A 62 5.04 -24.67 -5.04
CA ILE A 62 4.38 -25.20 -6.25
C ILE A 62 4.78 -24.51 -7.55
N GLY A 63 5.65 -23.49 -7.44
CA GLY A 63 6.17 -22.74 -8.57
C GLY A 63 5.48 -21.39 -8.77
N ARG A 64 6.25 -20.42 -9.27
CA ARG A 64 5.83 -19.02 -9.45
C ARG A 64 4.72 -18.91 -10.49
N LYS A 65 4.90 -19.56 -11.63
CA LYS A 65 3.96 -19.54 -12.76
C LYS A 65 2.57 -20.03 -12.36
N ARG A 66 2.49 -21.14 -11.62
CA ARG A 66 1.23 -21.72 -11.18
C ARG A 66 0.54 -20.82 -10.16
N VAL A 67 1.28 -20.31 -9.19
CA VAL A 67 0.73 -19.45 -8.13
C VAL A 67 0.24 -18.12 -8.71
N PHE A 68 1.00 -17.53 -9.64
CA PHE A 68 0.56 -16.34 -10.36
C PHE A 68 -0.76 -16.61 -11.09
N ALA A 69 -0.85 -17.73 -11.81
CA ALA A 69 -2.06 -18.12 -12.53
C ALA A 69 -3.26 -18.31 -11.60
N ILE A 70 -3.09 -19.01 -10.49
CA ILE A 70 -4.14 -19.22 -9.48
C ILE A 70 -4.61 -17.86 -8.94
N GLY A 71 -3.68 -16.98 -8.55
CA GLY A 71 -4.01 -15.65 -8.03
C GLY A 71 -4.78 -14.79 -9.05
N VAL A 72 -4.31 -14.74 -10.29
CA VAL A 72 -5.01 -14.01 -11.37
C VAL A 72 -6.39 -14.61 -11.63
N LEU A 73 -6.56 -15.93 -11.69
CA LEU A 73 -7.85 -16.56 -11.89
C LEU A 73 -8.84 -16.26 -10.76
N ILE A 74 -8.40 -16.29 -9.50
CA ILE A 74 -9.22 -15.91 -8.34
C ILE A 74 -9.60 -14.43 -8.44
N PHE A 75 -8.66 -13.55 -8.80
CA PHE A 75 -8.91 -12.12 -9.01
C PHE A 75 -9.98 -11.90 -10.11
N LEU A 76 -9.87 -12.59 -11.24
CA LEU A 76 -10.82 -12.49 -12.36
C LEU A 76 -12.20 -13.04 -11.99
N ALA A 77 -12.27 -14.16 -11.26
CA ALA A 77 -13.52 -14.68 -10.74
C ALA A 77 -14.20 -13.67 -9.81
N GLY A 78 -13.44 -13.06 -8.89
CA GLY A 78 -13.93 -11.97 -8.05
C GLY A 78 -14.40 -10.77 -8.87
N SER A 79 -13.65 -10.36 -9.90
CA SER A 79 -14.04 -9.28 -10.82
C SER A 79 -15.36 -9.57 -11.54
N LEU A 80 -15.52 -10.80 -12.04
CA LEU A 80 -16.77 -11.23 -12.68
C LEU A 80 -17.96 -11.10 -11.73
N LEU A 81 -17.81 -11.60 -10.51
CA LEU A 81 -18.84 -11.53 -9.46
C LEU A 81 -19.11 -10.07 -9.04
N CYS A 82 -18.10 -9.22 -8.92
CA CYS A 82 -18.28 -7.80 -8.60
C CYS A 82 -19.15 -7.10 -9.65
N GLY A 83 -18.86 -7.29 -10.93
CA GLY A 83 -19.65 -6.69 -12.00
C GLY A 83 -21.07 -7.26 -12.14
N ALA A 84 -21.31 -8.48 -11.66
CA ALA A 84 -22.62 -9.11 -11.61
C ALA A 84 -23.41 -8.83 -10.31
N SER A 85 -22.93 -7.93 -9.46
CA SER A 85 -23.55 -7.68 -8.15
C SER A 85 -24.86 -6.90 -8.27
N HIS A 86 -25.88 -7.37 -7.55
CA HIS A 86 -27.19 -6.74 -7.46
C HIS A 86 -27.50 -6.18 -6.06
N THR A 87 -26.60 -6.40 -5.09
CA THR A 87 -26.70 -5.85 -3.73
C THR A 87 -25.32 -5.47 -3.22
N MET A 88 -25.25 -4.48 -2.33
CA MET A 88 -24.00 -4.04 -1.72
C MET A 88 -23.30 -5.16 -0.94
N VAL A 89 -24.06 -6.02 -0.26
CA VAL A 89 -23.51 -7.17 0.49
C VAL A 89 -22.86 -8.17 -0.45
N PHE A 90 -23.50 -8.49 -1.58
CA PHE A 90 -22.92 -9.40 -2.57
C PHE A 90 -21.64 -8.81 -3.18
N LEU A 91 -21.65 -7.51 -3.49
CA LEU A 91 -20.44 -6.78 -3.96
C LEU A 91 -19.29 -6.92 -2.94
N ILE A 92 -19.55 -6.73 -1.65
CA ILE A 92 -18.55 -6.86 -0.59
C ILE A 92 -17.96 -8.28 -0.56
N ILE A 93 -18.79 -9.32 -0.64
CA ILE A 93 -18.33 -10.73 -0.67
C ILE A 93 -17.46 -10.97 -1.91
N ALA A 94 -17.92 -10.50 -3.07
CA ALA A 94 -17.15 -10.60 -4.33
C ALA A 94 -15.79 -9.87 -4.24
N ARG A 95 -15.74 -8.73 -3.55
CA ARG A 95 -14.51 -7.97 -3.28
C ARG A 95 -13.53 -8.74 -2.39
N VAL A 96 -14.00 -9.53 -1.43
CA VAL A 96 -13.12 -10.42 -0.64
C VAL A 96 -12.44 -11.45 -1.54
N ILE A 97 -13.19 -12.07 -2.45
CA ILE A 97 -12.65 -13.06 -3.41
C ILE A 97 -11.63 -12.37 -4.33
N GLN A 98 -11.97 -11.21 -4.87
CA GLN A 98 -11.11 -10.44 -5.74
C GLN A 98 -9.82 -10.01 -5.01
N GLY A 99 -9.93 -9.51 -3.78
CA GLY A 99 -8.79 -9.14 -2.93
C GLY A 99 -7.88 -10.32 -2.63
N ALA A 100 -8.46 -11.49 -2.33
CA ALA A 100 -7.68 -12.71 -2.11
C ALA A 100 -6.82 -13.09 -3.34
N GLY A 101 -7.34 -12.91 -4.55
CA GLY A 101 -6.56 -13.09 -5.79
C GLY A 101 -5.49 -12.01 -6.00
N ALA A 102 -5.85 -10.75 -5.72
CA ALA A 102 -4.93 -9.60 -5.88
C ALA A 102 -3.67 -9.72 -5.02
N GLY A 103 -3.76 -10.40 -3.87
CA GLY A 103 -2.61 -10.63 -2.98
C GLY A 103 -1.47 -11.46 -3.61
N ALA A 104 -1.72 -12.20 -4.69
CA ALA A 104 -0.69 -12.95 -5.42
C ALA A 104 0.07 -12.09 -6.42
N VAL A 105 -0.59 -11.11 -7.06
CA VAL A 105 -0.08 -10.44 -8.27
C VAL A 105 1.27 -9.78 -7.99
N LEU A 106 1.34 -8.90 -7.01
CA LEU A 106 2.54 -8.10 -6.77
C LEU A 106 3.71 -8.92 -6.21
N PRO A 107 3.57 -9.76 -5.15
CA PRO A 107 4.70 -10.50 -4.59
C PRO A 107 5.23 -11.56 -5.56
N VAL A 108 4.34 -12.31 -6.23
CA VAL A 108 4.76 -13.37 -7.15
C VAL A 108 5.41 -12.79 -8.40
N ALA A 109 4.86 -11.72 -8.98
CA ALA A 109 5.48 -11.03 -10.11
C ALA A 109 6.86 -10.47 -9.74
N SER A 110 7.02 -9.88 -8.54
CA SER A 110 8.32 -9.39 -8.06
C SER A 110 9.31 -10.51 -7.79
N THR A 111 8.83 -11.70 -7.38
CA THR A 111 9.66 -12.89 -7.23
C THR A 111 10.12 -13.40 -8.60
N ILE A 112 9.22 -13.46 -9.61
CA ILE A 112 9.57 -13.83 -10.99
C ILE A 112 10.64 -12.87 -11.55
N VAL A 113 10.49 -11.56 -11.33
CA VAL A 113 11.51 -10.57 -11.70
C VAL A 113 12.83 -10.86 -10.99
N GLY A 114 12.78 -11.19 -9.69
CA GLY A 114 13.94 -11.59 -8.92
C GLY A 114 14.61 -12.88 -9.40
N ASP A 115 13.92 -13.75 -10.09
CA ASP A 115 14.45 -15.02 -10.61
C ASP A 115 15.04 -14.89 -12.01
N ILE A 116 14.48 -13.99 -12.85
CA ILE A 116 14.87 -13.85 -14.27
C ILE A 116 15.99 -12.84 -14.48
N TYR A 117 16.04 -11.78 -13.65
CA TYR A 117 16.90 -10.62 -13.89
C TYR A 117 18.07 -10.54 -12.91
N SER A 118 19.22 -10.04 -13.38
CA SER A 118 20.36 -9.68 -12.57
C SER A 118 20.02 -8.54 -11.59
N LEU A 119 20.81 -8.32 -10.57
CA LEU A 119 20.57 -7.27 -9.56
C LEU A 119 20.38 -5.87 -10.17
N GLN A 120 21.21 -5.53 -11.16
CA GLN A 120 21.13 -4.23 -11.84
C GLN A 120 19.85 -4.11 -12.69
N GLU A 121 19.47 -5.18 -13.37
CA GLU A 121 18.25 -5.23 -14.18
C GLU A 121 17.00 -5.18 -13.29
N ARG A 122 17.00 -5.86 -12.12
CA ARG A 122 15.89 -5.81 -11.15
C ARG A 122 15.59 -4.38 -10.70
N ALA A 123 16.64 -3.58 -10.43
CA ALA A 123 16.46 -2.18 -10.07
C ALA A 123 15.82 -1.38 -11.21
N ARG A 124 16.22 -1.62 -12.46
CA ARG A 124 15.60 -1.00 -13.65
C ARG A 124 14.13 -1.44 -13.81
N VAL A 125 13.88 -2.73 -13.67
CA VAL A 125 12.50 -3.28 -13.74
C VAL A 125 11.62 -2.73 -12.63
N GLN A 126 12.16 -2.52 -11.42
CA GLN A 126 11.45 -1.87 -10.34
C GLN A 126 11.04 -0.43 -10.69
N GLY A 127 11.86 0.28 -11.46
CA GLY A 127 11.49 1.58 -12.02
C GLY A 127 10.30 1.48 -13.00
N TYR A 128 10.27 0.47 -13.89
CA TYR A 128 9.12 0.25 -14.79
C TYR A 128 7.84 -0.13 -14.03
N ILE A 129 7.95 -0.94 -12.97
CA ILE A 129 6.83 -1.28 -12.09
C ILE A 129 6.28 0.01 -11.46
N SER A 130 7.14 0.87 -10.95
CA SER A 130 6.74 2.14 -10.35
C SER A 130 6.07 3.08 -11.37
N SER A 131 6.55 3.09 -12.62
CA SER A 131 5.92 3.85 -13.71
C SER A 131 4.54 3.30 -14.08
N ALA A 132 4.34 1.97 -14.03
CA ALA A 132 3.02 1.36 -14.24
C ALA A 132 2.03 1.78 -13.14
N TRP A 133 2.46 1.86 -11.89
CA TRP A 133 1.65 2.39 -10.78
C TRP A 133 1.29 3.86 -10.97
N ALA A 134 2.25 4.67 -11.41
CA ALA A 134 2.03 6.08 -11.73
C ALA A 134 0.97 6.25 -12.83
N LEU A 135 1.11 5.48 -13.91
CA LEU A 135 0.15 5.50 -15.00
C LEU A 135 -1.25 5.07 -14.54
N ALA A 136 -1.33 4.02 -13.71
CA ALA A 136 -2.59 3.54 -13.15
C ALA A 136 -3.31 4.59 -12.30
N SER A 137 -2.58 5.41 -11.55
CA SER A 137 -3.16 6.45 -10.69
C SER A 137 -3.85 7.58 -11.49
N VAL A 138 -3.40 7.82 -12.72
CA VAL A 138 -3.99 8.82 -13.64
C VAL A 138 -5.07 8.20 -14.52
N VAL A 139 -4.76 7.05 -15.09
CA VAL A 139 -5.66 6.34 -16.04
C VAL A 139 -6.89 5.79 -15.32
N GLY A 140 -6.74 5.29 -14.08
CA GLY A 140 -7.84 4.68 -13.32
C GLY A 140 -9.05 5.60 -13.15
N PRO A 141 -8.92 6.79 -12.56
CA PRO A 141 -10.04 7.71 -12.40
C PRO A 141 -10.64 8.18 -13.74
N THR A 142 -9.78 8.42 -14.75
CA THR A 142 -10.24 8.89 -16.06
C THR A 142 -11.05 7.82 -16.79
N LEU A 143 -10.53 6.60 -16.88
CA LEU A 143 -11.25 5.47 -17.45
C LEU A 143 -12.49 5.10 -16.64
N GLY A 144 -12.38 5.12 -15.31
CA GLY A 144 -13.48 4.82 -14.43
C GLY A 144 -14.66 5.77 -14.65
N GLY A 145 -14.40 7.08 -14.69
CA GLY A 145 -15.41 8.09 -14.97
C GLY A 145 -16.06 7.91 -16.36
N LEU A 146 -15.24 7.65 -17.39
CA LEU A 146 -15.73 7.41 -18.75
C LEU A 146 -16.61 6.16 -18.84
N ILE A 147 -16.15 5.04 -18.29
CA ILE A 147 -16.86 3.75 -18.29
C ILE A 147 -18.21 3.90 -17.57
N VAL A 148 -18.22 4.51 -16.38
CA VAL A 148 -19.43 4.67 -15.57
C VAL A 148 -20.49 5.52 -16.33
N GLN A 149 -20.05 6.57 -17.02
CA GLN A 149 -20.96 7.46 -17.75
C GLN A 149 -21.48 6.87 -19.07
N THR A 150 -20.74 5.96 -19.71
CA THR A 150 -21.09 5.49 -21.06
C THR A 150 -21.74 4.10 -21.06
N ILE A 151 -21.21 3.15 -20.32
CA ILE A 151 -21.63 1.74 -20.38
C ILE A 151 -22.03 1.16 -19.02
N GLY A 152 -21.88 1.92 -17.93
CA GLY A 152 -22.27 1.53 -16.59
C GLY A 152 -21.13 0.99 -15.72
N TRP A 153 -21.33 1.05 -14.39
CA TRP A 153 -20.29 0.75 -13.40
C TRP A 153 -19.82 -0.71 -13.37
N SER A 154 -20.64 -1.68 -13.76
CA SER A 154 -20.26 -3.10 -13.80
C SER A 154 -19.02 -3.35 -14.67
N TRP A 155 -18.86 -2.56 -15.73
CA TRP A 155 -17.75 -2.68 -16.66
C TRP A 155 -16.39 -2.30 -16.08
N ILE A 156 -16.33 -1.52 -14.98
CA ILE A 156 -15.06 -1.25 -14.29
C ILE A 156 -14.43 -2.54 -13.74
N PHE A 157 -15.26 -3.53 -13.42
CA PHE A 157 -14.82 -4.84 -12.98
C PHE A 157 -14.59 -5.79 -14.16
N TRP A 158 -15.48 -5.80 -15.16
CA TRP A 158 -15.38 -6.72 -16.29
C TRP A 158 -14.21 -6.41 -17.23
N ILE A 159 -13.73 -5.17 -17.29
CA ILE A 159 -12.53 -4.80 -18.06
C ILE A 159 -11.27 -5.55 -17.59
N ASN A 160 -11.25 -5.98 -16.33
CA ASN A 160 -10.17 -6.78 -15.77
C ASN A 160 -10.06 -8.15 -16.46
N ILE A 161 -11.17 -8.70 -16.97
CA ILE A 161 -11.21 -10.07 -17.53
C ILE A 161 -10.34 -10.20 -18.78
N PRO A 162 -10.56 -9.43 -19.85
CA PRO A 162 -9.73 -9.56 -21.05
C PRO A 162 -8.26 -9.23 -20.77
N ILE A 163 -7.99 -8.19 -19.96
CA ILE A 163 -6.62 -7.78 -19.63
C ILE A 163 -5.92 -8.85 -18.78
N GLY A 164 -6.60 -9.37 -17.75
CA GLY A 164 -6.05 -10.42 -16.90
C GLY A 164 -5.82 -11.74 -17.62
N LEU A 165 -6.70 -12.12 -18.56
CA LEU A 165 -6.48 -13.30 -19.41
C LEU A 165 -5.27 -13.11 -20.33
N LEU A 166 -5.08 -11.93 -20.91
CA LEU A 166 -3.89 -11.62 -21.72
C LEU A 166 -2.60 -11.73 -20.89
N THR A 167 -2.61 -11.23 -19.65
CA THR A 167 -1.44 -11.36 -18.75
C THR A 167 -1.17 -12.82 -18.38
N LEU A 168 -2.23 -13.58 -18.13
CA LEU A 168 -2.15 -15.01 -17.81
C LEU A 168 -1.54 -15.80 -18.99
N ILE A 169 -2.07 -15.60 -20.19
CA ILE A 169 -1.55 -16.23 -21.43
C ILE A 169 -0.09 -15.82 -21.62
N GLY A 170 0.25 -14.54 -21.48
CA GLY A 170 1.60 -14.05 -21.65
C GLY A 170 2.59 -14.68 -20.68
N VAL A 171 2.26 -14.75 -19.38
CA VAL A 171 3.13 -15.44 -18.40
C VAL A 171 3.16 -16.95 -18.68
N TRP A 172 2.03 -17.55 -19.06
CA TRP A 172 1.97 -18.99 -19.32
C TRP A 172 2.81 -19.42 -20.52
N VAL A 173 2.80 -18.66 -21.59
CA VAL A 173 3.51 -18.98 -22.83
C VAL A 173 5.00 -18.63 -22.73
N PHE A 174 5.34 -17.45 -22.21
CA PHE A 174 6.69 -16.92 -22.28
C PHE A 174 7.56 -17.21 -21.05
N HIS A 175 6.96 -17.50 -19.88
CA HIS A 175 7.74 -17.84 -18.70
C HIS A 175 8.00 -19.34 -18.63
N GLN A 176 9.25 -19.74 -18.87
CA GLN A 176 9.71 -21.11 -18.66
C GLN A 176 10.25 -21.22 -17.24
N GLU A 177 9.62 -22.05 -16.43
CA GLU A 177 10.00 -22.29 -15.06
C GLU A 177 10.59 -23.68 -14.92
N THR A 178 11.86 -23.77 -14.51
CA THR A 178 12.52 -25.03 -14.10
C THR A 178 12.16 -25.34 -12.65
N VAL A 179 10.99 -25.93 -12.43
CA VAL A 179 10.58 -26.35 -11.09
C VAL A 179 11.28 -27.64 -10.72
N THR A 180 12.26 -27.57 -9.84
CA THR A 180 12.66 -28.76 -9.06
C THR A 180 11.52 -29.09 -8.10
N LYS A 181 10.73 -30.11 -8.41
CA LYS A 181 9.63 -30.59 -7.54
C LYS A 181 10.21 -31.09 -6.23
N THR A 182 10.30 -30.23 -5.25
CA THR A 182 10.53 -30.61 -3.87
C THR A 182 9.16 -30.91 -3.24
N LYS A 183 9.01 -32.08 -2.62
CA LYS A 183 7.79 -32.45 -1.88
C LYS A 183 7.74 -31.65 -0.58
N HIS A 184 7.37 -30.37 -0.68
CA HIS A 184 7.14 -29.55 0.50
C HIS A 184 5.66 -29.57 0.89
N SER A 185 5.39 -29.67 2.16
CA SER A 185 4.03 -29.57 2.72
C SER A 185 3.70 -28.10 3.01
N ILE A 186 2.43 -27.72 2.84
CA ILE A 186 1.95 -26.39 3.19
C ILE A 186 1.43 -26.41 4.62
N ASP A 187 1.90 -25.49 5.45
CA ASP A 187 1.36 -25.31 6.81
C ASP A 187 0.03 -24.53 6.77
N TRP A 188 -1.07 -25.29 6.54
CA TRP A 188 -2.42 -24.72 6.51
C TRP A 188 -2.83 -24.08 7.85
N LEU A 189 -2.37 -24.66 8.99
CA LEU A 189 -2.67 -24.09 10.31
C LEU A 189 -1.92 -22.77 10.54
N GLY A 190 -0.65 -22.71 10.17
CA GLY A 190 0.12 -21.47 10.19
C GLY A 190 -0.50 -20.42 9.29
N SER A 191 -0.94 -20.80 8.07
CA SER A 191 -1.64 -19.91 7.15
C SER A 191 -2.93 -19.35 7.74
N LEU A 192 -3.75 -20.22 8.34
CA LEU A 192 -5.03 -19.82 8.93
C LEU A 192 -4.85 -18.88 10.12
N THR A 193 -3.90 -19.18 11.02
CA THR A 193 -3.61 -18.31 12.17
C THR A 193 -3.06 -16.96 11.74
N LEU A 194 -2.22 -16.92 10.70
CA LEU A 194 -1.72 -15.68 10.12
C LEU A 194 -2.87 -14.84 9.53
N VAL A 195 -3.74 -15.46 8.72
CA VAL A 195 -4.87 -14.77 8.10
C VAL A 195 -5.80 -14.20 9.15
N ILE A 196 -6.23 -14.99 10.14
CA ILE A 196 -7.16 -14.51 11.17
C ILE A 196 -6.50 -13.38 11.99
N GLY A 197 -5.26 -13.56 12.43
CA GLY A 197 -4.55 -12.55 13.22
C GLY A 197 -4.37 -11.25 12.44
N THR A 198 -3.83 -11.31 11.23
CA THR A 198 -3.60 -10.10 10.42
C THR A 198 -4.89 -9.44 9.99
N SER A 199 -5.93 -10.22 9.67
CA SER A 199 -7.25 -9.70 9.33
C SER A 199 -7.88 -8.95 10.51
N SER A 200 -7.79 -9.50 11.71
CA SER A 200 -8.30 -8.84 12.93
C SER A 200 -7.55 -7.54 13.23
N LEU A 201 -6.22 -7.53 13.06
CA LEU A 201 -5.43 -6.31 13.25
C LEU A 201 -5.80 -5.24 12.23
N ILE A 202 -5.84 -5.59 10.94
CA ILE A 202 -6.18 -4.64 9.87
C ILE A 202 -7.61 -4.13 10.05
N LEU A 203 -8.54 -5.00 10.43
CA LEU A 203 -9.92 -4.62 10.72
C LEU A 203 -9.98 -3.59 11.86
N ALA A 204 -9.29 -3.85 12.98
CA ALA A 204 -9.19 -2.91 14.09
C ALA A 204 -8.63 -1.55 13.63
N LEU A 205 -7.58 -1.57 12.82
CA LEU A 205 -6.89 -0.35 12.36
C LEU A 205 -7.70 0.45 11.34
N VAL A 206 -8.39 -0.21 10.42
CA VAL A 206 -9.16 0.48 9.35
C VAL A 206 -10.50 0.99 9.87
N GLN A 207 -11.13 0.28 10.79
CA GLN A 207 -12.47 0.62 11.30
C GLN A 207 -12.43 1.39 12.62
N GLY A 208 -11.37 1.21 13.41
CA GLY A 208 -11.17 1.92 14.67
C GLY A 208 -11.00 3.43 14.44
N GLY A 209 -11.70 4.22 15.27
CA GLY A 209 -11.73 5.68 15.14
C GLY A 209 -12.56 6.23 13.98
N VAL A 210 -13.02 5.37 13.06
CA VAL A 210 -13.84 5.73 11.90
C VAL A 210 -15.28 5.23 12.07
N VAL A 211 -15.47 3.90 12.17
CA VAL A 211 -16.80 3.28 12.29
C VAL A 211 -17.14 3.02 13.75
N TRP A 212 -16.18 2.62 14.55
CA TRP A 212 -16.32 2.45 16.01
C TRP A 212 -15.20 3.15 16.78
N ALA A 213 -15.46 3.51 18.03
CA ALA A 213 -14.46 4.13 18.88
C ALA A 213 -13.29 3.17 19.20
N TRP A 214 -12.09 3.71 19.36
CA TRP A 214 -10.91 2.93 19.76
C TRP A 214 -11.12 2.16 21.07
N SER A 215 -11.90 2.71 22.00
CA SER A 215 -12.25 2.12 23.29
C SER A 215 -13.57 1.33 23.26
N SER A 216 -13.99 0.85 22.08
CA SER A 216 -15.21 0.06 21.93
C SER A 216 -14.94 -1.44 22.11
N PRO A 217 -15.94 -2.24 22.54
CA PRO A 217 -15.80 -3.69 22.63
C PRO A 217 -15.37 -4.36 21.31
N GLN A 218 -15.74 -3.76 20.17
CA GLN A 218 -15.35 -4.24 18.83
C GLN A 218 -13.82 -4.08 18.60
N SER A 219 -13.26 -2.93 19.00
CA SER A 219 -11.81 -2.70 18.95
C SER A 219 -11.06 -3.65 19.89
N ASP A 220 -11.52 -3.75 21.14
CA ASP A 220 -10.91 -4.62 22.16
C ASP A 220 -10.92 -6.08 21.70
N LEU A 221 -12.06 -6.57 21.18
CA LEU A 221 -12.19 -7.93 20.65
C LEU A 221 -11.24 -8.16 19.47
N SER A 222 -11.15 -7.21 18.54
CA SER A 222 -10.29 -7.33 17.36
C SER A 222 -8.81 -7.38 17.76
N PHE A 223 -8.36 -6.55 18.70
CA PHE A 223 -7.00 -6.61 19.23
C PHE A 223 -6.74 -7.88 20.07
N ALA A 224 -7.71 -8.36 20.83
CA ALA A 224 -7.59 -9.62 21.57
C ALA A 224 -7.46 -10.82 20.62
N VAL A 225 -8.29 -10.87 19.58
CA VAL A 225 -8.20 -11.91 18.53
C VAL A 225 -6.83 -11.84 17.84
N PHE A 226 -6.36 -10.64 17.46
CA PHE A 226 -5.02 -10.48 16.90
C PHE A 226 -3.95 -11.03 17.85
N ALA A 227 -3.96 -10.64 19.12
CA ALA A 227 -2.94 -11.07 20.08
C ALA A 227 -2.93 -12.59 20.25
N VAL A 228 -4.09 -13.23 20.40
CA VAL A 228 -4.23 -14.69 20.53
C VAL A 228 -3.70 -15.38 19.27
N PHE A 229 -4.12 -14.95 18.09
CA PHE A 229 -3.70 -15.60 16.85
C PHE A 229 -2.25 -15.29 16.47
N ALA A 230 -1.69 -14.15 16.85
CA ALA A 230 -0.27 -13.86 16.71
C ALA A 230 0.59 -14.81 17.59
N VAL A 231 0.18 -15.05 18.84
CA VAL A 231 0.84 -16.01 19.72
C VAL A 231 0.73 -17.44 19.17
N LEU A 232 -0.46 -17.84 18.71
CA LEU A 232 -0.69 -19.15 18.09
C LEU A 232 0.15 -19.31 16.81
N PHE A 233 0.24 -18.27 15.99
CA PHE A 233 1.07 -18.27 14.78
C PHE A 233 2.56 -18.47 15.13
N ILE A 234 3.11 -17.68 16.05
CA ILE A 234 4.52 -17.80 16.48
C ILE A 234 4.80 -19.18 17.08
N TRP A 235 3.88 -19.68 17.91
CA TRP A 235 3.99 -21.02 18.49
C TRP A 235 3.95 -22.11 17.41
N ARG A 236 3.07 -22.00 16.42
CA ARG A 236 2.97 -22.92 15.29
C ARG A 236 4.22 -22.89 14.42
N GLU A 237 4.69 -21.69 14.03
CA GLU A 237 5.88 -21.47 13.21
C GLU A 237 7.16 -22.03 13.86
N SER A 238 7.26 -21.94 15.19
CA SER A 238 8.42 -22.49 15.93
C SER A 238 8.45 -24.02 15.96
N ARG A 239 7.33 -24.70 15.66
CA ARG A 239 7.20 -26.17 15.70
C ARG A 239 6.95 -26.81 14.34
N ALA A 240 6.61 -26.02 13.35
CA ALA A 240 6.31 -26.52 12.00
C ALA A 240 7.59 -27.06 11.34
N LYS A 241 7.50 -28.24 10.71
CA LYS A 241 8.60 -28.80 9.91
C LYS A 241 8.90 -27.92 8.70
N GLU A 242 7.88 -27.31 8.13
CA GLU A 242 7.96 -26.41 6.97
C GLU A 242 7.12 -25.14 7.24
N PRO A 243 7.71 -24.17 7.96
CA PRO A 243 7.00 -22.97 8.39
C PRO A 243 6.64 -22.07 7.20
N MET A 244 5.54 -21.29 7.34
CA MET A 244 5.10 -20.29 6.37
C MET A 244 6.08 -19.11 6.28
N LEU A 245 6.53 -18.64 7.43
CA LEU A 245 7.54 -17.58 7.59
C LEU A 245 8.68 -18.13 8.45
N PRO A 246 9.72 -18.75 7.87
CA PRO A 246 10.81 -19.33 8.65
C PRO A 246 11.42 -18.31 9.61
N LEU A 247 11.19 -18.47 10.92
CA LEU A 247 11.63 -17.53 11.93
C LEU A 247 13.15 -17.32 11.92
N ASP A 248 13.91 -18.36 11.59
CA ASP A 248 15.37 -18.27 11.47
C ASP A 248 15.80 -17.41 10.28
N LEU A 249 15.02 -17.42 9.20
CA LEU A 249 15.23 -16.53 8.08
C LEU A 249 14.90 -15.08 8.47
N MET A 250 13.80 -14.88 9.19
CA MET A 250 13.39 -13.55 9.66
C MET A 250 14.34 -12.96 10.70
N LYS A 251 15.06 -13.79 11.47
CA LYS A 251 16.09 -13.35 12.42
C LYS A 251 17.40 -12.92 11.74
N ARG A 252 17.64 -13.26 10.47
CA ARG A 252 18.82 -12.78 9.75
C ARG A 252 18.80 -11.25 9.69
N ARG A 253 19.86 -10.61 10.19
CA ARG A 253 19.94 -9.15 10.33
C ARG A 253 19.56 -8.40 9.04
N SER A 254 20.02 -8.87 7.89
CA SER A 254 19.70 -8.25 6.58
C SER A 254 18.19 -8.25 6.31
N ILE A 255 17.52 -9.38 6.55
CA ILE A 255 16.09 -9.56 6.28
C ILE A 255 15.25 -8.80 7.31
N ALA A 256 15.59 -8.93 8.60
CA ALA A 256 14.90 -8.23 9.67
C ALA A 256 14.91 -6.72 9.45
N VAL A 257 16.09 -6.14 9.20
CA VAL A 257 16.23 -4.69 9.00
C VAL A 257 15.55 -4.24 7.71
N ALA A 258 15.67 -5.00 6.62
CA ALA A 258 14.98 -4.66 5.37
C ALA A 258 13.46 -4.70 5.53
N ASN A 259 12.89 -5.66 6.27
CA ASN A 259 11.45 -5.72 6.54
C ASN A 259 10.98 -4.57 7.46
N LEU A 260 11.79 -4.18 8.45
CA LEU A 260 11.50 -3.01 9.27
C LEU A 260 11.56 -1.70 8.45
N ILE A 261 12.53 -1.57 7.53
CA ILE A 261 12.58 -0.45 6.59
C ILE A 261 11.34 -0.47 5.67
N ALA A 262 10.92 -1.65 5.19
CA ALA A 262 9.71 -1.77 4.38
C ALA A 262 8.45 -1.32 5.16
N LEU A 263 8.31 -1.71 6.43
CA LEU A 263 7.23 -1.30 7.31
C LEU A 263 7.21 0.23 7.50
N VAL A 264 8.36 0.81 7.81
CA VAL A 264 8.53 2.27 7.99
C VAL A 264 8.21 3.02 6.69
N THR A 265 8.79 2.60 5.57
CA THR A 265 8.57 3.27 4.27
C THR A 265 7.15 3.13 3.79
N GLY A 266 6.48 2.00 4.05
CA GLY A 266 5.05 1.81 3.80
C GLY A 266 4.21 2.82 4.56
N GLY A 267 4.47 2.97 5.86
CA GLY A 267 3.78 3.92 6.73
C GLY A 267 3.95 5.37 6.27
N ILE A 268 5.18 5.78 6.02
CA ILE A 268 5.51 7.13 5.52
C ILE A 268 4.81 7.39 4.18
N THR A 269 4.86 6.44 3.25
CA THR A 269 4.24 6.58 1.91
C THR A 269 2.76 6.89 2.02
N TYR A 270 2.02 6.01 2.70
CA TYR A 270 0.56 6.17 2.79
C TYR A 270 0.16 7.33 3.70
N GLY A 271 0.96 7.64 4.72
CA GLY A 271 0.73 8.83 5.55
C GLY A 271 0.74 10.11 4.71
N ILE A 272 1.76 10.30 3.88
CA ILE A 272 1.85 11.49 3.02
C ILE A 272 0.80 11.46 1.91
N THR A 273 0.65 10.34 1.20
CA THR A 273 -0.25 10.28 0.04
C THR A 273 -1.73 10.35 0.41
N SER A 274 -2.13 9.92 1.62
CA SER A 274 -3.52 10.02 2.06
C SER A 274 -3.91 11.41 2.53
N PHE A 275 -3.01 12.13 3.22
CA PHE A 275 -3.36 13.41 3.82
C PHE A 275 -2.99 14.63 2.98
N THR A 276 -2.06 14.52 2.02
CA THR A 276 -1.70 15.61 1.11
C THR A 276 -2.89 16.10 0.26
N PRO A 277 -3.75 15.22 -0.34
CA PRO A 277 -4.94 15.69 -1.06
C PRO A 277 -5.93 16.41 -0.16
N THR A 278 -6.13 15.90 1.05
CA THR A 278 -7.01 16.51 2.06
C THR A 278 -6.52 17.91 2.42
N PHE A 279 -5.21 18.09 2.56
CA PHE A 279 -4.61 19.42 2.75
C PHE A 279 -4.80 20.32 1.53
N ALA A 280 -4.48 19.84 0.33
CA ALA A 280 -4.56 20.63 -0.89
C ALA A 280 -6.00 21.10 -1.18
N GLN A 281 -6.98 20.22 -1.05
CA GLN A 281 -8.38 20.55 -1.28
C GLN A 281 -9.01 21.30 -0.09
N GLY A 282 -8.84 20.78 1.13
CA GLY A 282 -9.51 21.32 2.34
C GLY A 282 -8.91 22.63 2.80
N VAL A 283 -7.57 22.77 2.82
CA VAL A 283 -6.87 23.96 3.30
C VAL A 283 -6.61 24.97 2.20
N LEU A 284 -5.98 24.53 1.09
CA LEU A 284 -5.63 25.45 0.00
C LEU A 284 -6.80 25.72 -0.95
N GLY A 285 -7.90 24.96 -0.90
CA GLY A 285 -9.05 25.12 -1.77
C GLY A 285 -8.78 24.76 -3.23
N THR A 286 -7.76 23.93 -3.51
CA THR A 286 -7.46 23.48 -4.87
C THR A 286 -8.50 22.49 -5.37
N SER A 287 -8.63 22.35 -6.69
CA SER A 287 -9.48 21.33 -7.28
C SER A 287 -8.93 19.92 -7.00
N SER A 288 -9.80 18.90 -7.03
CA SER A 288 -9.39 17.49 -6.88
C SER A 288 -8.34 17.09 -7.93
N LEU A 289 -8.43 17.64 -9.15
CA LEU A 289 -7.44 17.43 -10.20
C LEU A 289 -6.07 17.99 -9.81
N ALA A 290 -6.01 19.22 -9.29
CA ALA A 290 -4.75 19.83 -8.85
C ALA A 290 -4.13 19.05 -7.68
N ALA A 291 -4.94 18.62 -6.71
CA ALA A 291 -4.48 17.77 -5.61
C ALA A 291 -3.94 16.42 -6.09
N GLY A 292 -4.60 15.80 -7.08
CA GLY A 292 -4.12 14.57 -7.73
C GLY A 292 -2.80 14.77 -8.47
N LEU A 293 -2.63 15.90 -9.17
CA LEU A 293 -1.38 16.24 -9.87
C LEU A 293 -0.20 16.44 -8.89
N ILE A 294 -0.44 17.02 -7.71
CA ILE A 294 0.59 17.12 -6.67
C ILE A 294 1.08 15.72 -6.27
N ILE A 295 0.18 14.76 -6.04
CA ILE A 295 0.57 13.40 -5.70
C ILE A 295 1.26 12.70 -6.87
N ALA A 296 0.80 12.94 -8.10
CA ALA A 296 1.37 12.30 -9.29
C ALA A 296 2.86 12.63 -9.47
N THR A 297 3.36 13.76 -8.93
CA THR A 297 4.79 14.10 -9.02
C THR A 297 5.69 13.14 -8.24
N LEU A 298 5.19 12.44 -7.22
CA LEU A 298 5.88 11.33 -6.57
C LEU A 298 6.33 10.27 -7.58
N SER A 299 5.50 10.03 -8.58
CA SER A 299 5.74 9.04 -9.64
C SER A 299 6.82 9.46 -10.64
N ILE A 300 7.34 10.67 -10.55
CA ILE A 300 8.52 11.13 -11.30
C ILE A 300 9.79 10.69 -10.55
N GLY A 301 9.87 10.98 -9.26
CA GLY A 301 11.05 10.70 -8.45
C GLY A 301 11.28 9.21 -8.16
N TRP A 302 10.20 8.49 -7.90
CA TRP A 302 10.26 7.07 -7.49
C TRP A 302 10.93 6.16 -8.53
N PRO A 303 10.54 6.13 -9.81
CA PRO A 303 11.19 5.28 -10.82
C PRO A 303 12.66 5.64 -11.04
N VAL A 304 12.99 6.93 -11.05
CA VAL A 304 14.37 7.40 -11.23
C VAL A 304 15.27 6.87 -10.13
N ALA A 305 14.85 7.00 -8.87
CA ALA A 305 15.63 6.48 -7.74
C ALA A 305 15.70 4.95 -7.73
N ALA A 306 14.63 4.26 -8.10
CA ALA A 306 14.62 2.81 -8.22
C ALA A 306 15.67 2.33 -9.23
N ILE A 307 15.73 2.95 -10.42
CA ILE A 307 16.73 2.63 -11.45
C ILE A 307 18.16 2.91 -10.97
N LEU A 308 18.39 4.03 -10.31
CA LEU A 308 19.70 4.41 -9.79
C LEU A 308 20.17 3.54 -8.62
N SER A 309 19.24 2.89 -7.91
CA SER A 309 19.58 2.04 -6.77
C SER A 309 20.45 0.83 -7.15
N GLY A 310 20.26 0.23 -8.33
CA GLY A 310 21.05 -0.92 -8.77
C GLY A 310 22.55 -0.61 -8.85
N PRO A 311 22.98 0.36 -9.68
CA PRO A 311 24.39 0.78 -9.75
C PRO A 311 24.96 1.24 -8.42
N LEU A 312 24.18 1.94 -7.60
CA LEU A 312 24.62 2.39 -6.27
C LEU A 312 24.85 1.23 -5.31
N ILE A 313 23.98 0.22 -5.31
CA ILE A 313 24.11 -1.00 -4.49
C ILE A 313 25.39 -1.75 -4.90
N ILE A 314 25.62 -1.92 -6.20
CA ILE A 314 26.80 -2.63 -6.72
C ILE A 314 28.10 -1.91 -6.33
N ARG A 315 28.14 -0.57 -6.37
CA ARG A 315 29.34 0.21 -6.08
C ARG A 315 29.59 0.43 -4.59
N HIS A 316 28.53 0.70 -3.82
CA HIS A 316 28.63 1.20 -2.44
C HIS A 316 27.90 0.29 -1.41
N GLY A 317 27.19 -0.74 -1.87
CA GLY A 317 26.45 -1.68 -1.05
C GLY A 317 25.07 -1.19 -0.59
N TYR A 318 24.32 -2.11 0.02
CA TYR A 318 22.94 -1.88 0.48
C TYR A 318 22.85 -0.79 1.56
N ARG A 319 23.79 -0.76 2.50
CA ARG A 319 23.78 0.20 3.60
C ARG A 319 23.90 1.64 3.13
N PHE A 320 24.87 1.92 2.25
CA PHE A 320 25.05 3.28 1.73
C PHE A 320 23.85 3.73 0.93
N THR A 321 23.38 2.90 -0.01
CA THR A 321 22.24 3.24 -0.87
C THR A 321 20.96 3.41 -0.06
N GLY A 322 20.71 2.52 0.92
CA GLY A 322 19.58 2.61 1.83
C GLY A 322 19.63 3.87 2.70
N LEU A 323 20.77 4.18 3.32
CA LEU A 323 20.94 5.39 4.13
C LEU A 323 20.76 6.67 3.32
N LEU A 324 21.35 6.75 2.12
CA LEU A 324 21.19 7.91 1.24
C LEU A 324 19.71 8.14 0.91
N SER A 325 19.00 7.07 0.54
CA SER A 325 17.59 7.14 0.19
C SER A 325 16.70 7.51 1.38
N LEU A 326 16.97 6.94 2.55
CA LEU A 326 16.25 7.24 3.79
C LEU A 326 16.54 8.67 4.27
N PHE A 327 17.75 9.17 4.07
CA PHE A 327 18.10 10.55 4.40
C PHE A 327 17.37 11.55 3.48
N ILE A 328 17.29 11.26 2.18
CA ILE A 328 16.48 12.06 1.24
C ILE A 328 15.01 12.04 1.66
N THR A 329 14.47 10.85 2.05
CA THR A 329 13.12 10.73 2.60
C THR A 329 12.93 11.58 3.84
N LEU A 330 13.89 11.55 4.78
CA LEU A 330 13.87 12.36 5.99
C LEU A 330 13.80 13.86 5.68
N LEU A 331 14.66 14.34 4.78
CA LEU A 331 14.65 15.75 4.37
C LEU A 331 13.34 16.14 3.70
N ALA A 332 12.80 15.28 2.84
CA ALA A 332 11.50 15.52 2.20
C ALA A 332 10.36 15.58 3.22
N THR A 333 10.32 14.68 4.21
CA THR A 333 9.30 14.68 5.27
C THR A 333 9.41 15.92 6.17
N LEU A 334 10.64 16.39 6.44
CA LEU A 334 10.85 17.65 7.16
C LEU A 334 10.32 18.84 6.36
N VAL A 335 10.64 18.90 5.05
CA VAL A 335 10.12 19.94 4.16
C VAL A 335 8.60 19.95 4.15
N PHE A 336 7.95 18.77 4.08
CA PHE A 336 6.51 18.69 4.19
C PHE A 336 5.99 19.22 5.53
N ALA A 337 6.56 18.79 6.66
CA ALA A 337 6.12 19.25 7.97
C ALA A 337 6.24 20.79 8.13
N LEU A 338 7.22 21.41 7.48
CA LEU A 338 7.41 22.86 7.50
C LEU A 338 6.55 23.63 6.50
N LEU A 339 6.21 23.01 5.35
CA LEU A 339 5.43 23.65 4.28
C LEU A 339 3.91 23.60 4.51
N LEU A 340 3.40 22.72 5.37
CA LEU A 340 1.95 22.53 5.55
C LEU A 340 1.30 23.67 6.34
N ARG A 341 1.27 24.84 5.72
CA ARG A 341 0.64 26.06 6.27
C ARG A 341 -0.40 26.60 5.28
N PRO A 342 -1.49 27.20 5.77
CA PRO A 342 -2.43 27.90 4.88
C PRO A 342 -1.70 28.93 3.99
N GLY A 343 -2.01 28.92 2.69
CA GLY A 343 -1.42 29.83 1.71
C GLY A 343 -0.10 29.34 1.10
N VAL A 344 0.39 28.14 1.39
CA VAL A 344 1.57 27.59 0.70
C VAL A 344 1.30 27.41 -0.80
N ASN A 345 2.32 27.69 -1.60
CA ASN A 345 2.23 27.49 -3.04
C ASN A 345 2.16 25.98 -3.38
N PRO A 346 1.11 25.50 -4.09
CA PRO A 346 0.97 24.10 -4.48
C PRO A 346 2.17 23.52 -5.26
N PHE A 347 2.91 24.34 -6.01
CA PHE A 347 4.10 23.90 -6.74
C PHE A 347 5.26 23.51 -5.81
N LEU A 348 5.36 24.13 -4.63
CA LEU A 348 6.35 23.72 -3.62
C LEU A 348 6.00 22.33 -3.04
N LEU A 349 4.72 22.05 -2.84
CA LEU A 349 4.26 20.71 -2.41
C LEU A 349 4.54 19.67 -3.50
N ALA A 350 4.34 20.01 -4.77
CA ALA A 350 4.66 19.12 -5.89
C ALA A 350 6.17 18.83 -5.98
N GLY A 351 7.01 19.84 -5.80
CA GLY A 351 8.47 19.68 -5.74
C GLY A 351 8.91 18.80 -4.58
N ALA A 352 8.35 19.04 -3.38
CA ALA A 352 8.61 18.22 -2.19
C ALA A 352 8.17 16.76 -2.40
N MET A 353 7.02 16.53 -3.08
CA MET A 353 6.51 15.20 -3.41
C MET A 353 7.44 14.46 -4.37
N THR A 354 8.06 15.17 -5.34
CA THR A 354 9.06 14.58 -6.25
C THR A 354 10.30 14.11 -5.48
N ILE A 355 10.83 14.95 -4.58
CA ILE A 355 12.00 14.60 -3.74
C ILE A 355 11.66 13.44 -2.81
N PHE A 356 10.47 13.46 -2.25
CA PHE A 356 9.94 12.38 -1.42
C PHE A 356 9.87 11.05 -2.20
N GLY A 357 9.31 11.09 -3.43
CA GLY A 357 9.28 9.94 -4.34
C GLY A 357 10.68 9.39 -4.61
N PHE A 358 11.66 10.27 -4.82
CA PHE A 358 13.05 9.88 -5.03
C PHE A 358 13.63 9.15 -3.80
N GLY A 359 13.44 9.66 -2.60
CA GLY A 359 13.89 8.99 -1.37
C GLY A 359 13.24 7.62 -1.18
N LEU A 360 11.90 7.56 -1.27
CA LEU A 360 11.15 6.31 -1.09
C LEU A 360 11.43 5.26 -2.16
N GLY A 361 11.57 5.68 -3.43
CA GLY A 361 11.87 4.77 -4.53
C GLY A 361 13.18 4.04 -4.30
N GLY A 362 14.22 4.76 -3.87
CA GLY A 362 15.51 4.18 -3.51
C GLY A 362 15.44 3.27 -2.28
N ALA A 363 14.78 3.71 -1.20
CA ALA A 363 14.68 2.93 0.04
C ALA A 363 13.87 1.64 -0.15
N SER A 364 12.72 1.71 -0.85
CA SER A 364 11.87 0.54 -1.13
C SER A 364 12.57 -0.46 -2.03
N THR A 365 13.25 0.01 -3.09
CA THR A 365 14.01 -0.85 -4.01
C THR A 365 15.18 -1.51 -3.28
N THR A 366 15.94 -0.76 -2.50
CA THR A 366 17.07 -1.29 -1.73
C THR A 366 16.61 -2.35 -0.72
N SER A 367 15.50 -2.10 -0.01
CA SER A 367 14.92 -3.05 0.93
C SER A 367 14.49 -4.35 0.25
N LEU A 368 13.78 -4.26 -0.88
CA LEU A 368 13.32 -5.42 -1.64
C LEU A 368 14.49 -6.23 -2.21
N LEU A 369 15.47 -5.57 -2.82
CA LEU A 369 16.64 -6.25 -3.38
C LEU A 369 17.48 -6.90 -2.29
N ALA A 370 17.61 -6.29 -1.11
CA ALA A 370 18.34 -6.86 0.01
C ALA A 370 17.75 -8.19 0.50
N VAL A 371 16.41 -8.33 0.54
CA VAL A 371 15.78 -9.58 0.95
C VAL A 371 15.84 -10.66 -0.13
N GLN A 372 15.91 -10.27 -1.41
CA GLN A 372 15.94 -11.20 -2.53
C GLN A 372 17.34 -11.80 -2.80
N THR A 373 18.41 -11.07 -2.47
CA THR A 373 19.78 -11.48 -2.78
C THR A 373 20.43 -12.32 -1.70
N VAL A 374 20.03 -12.17 -0.44
CA VAL A 374 20.61 -12.93 0.69
C VAL A 374 19.97 -14.31 0.91
N VAL A 375 19.05 -14.71 0.05
CA VAL A 375 18.30 -15.97 0.14
C VAL A 375 18.45 -16.80 -1.14
N SER A 376 18.34 -18.12 -0.98
CA SER A 376 18.31 -19.05 -2.11
C SER A 376 17.04 -18.86 -2.96
N TYR A 377 17.06 -19.37 -4.18
CA TYR A 377 15.90 -19.39 -5.08
C TYR A 377 14.63 -19.92 -4.39
N THR A 378 14.74 -21.00 -3.63
CA THR A 378 13.62 -21.66 -2.93
C THR A 378 13.03 -20.86 -1.75
N GLN A 379 13.67 -19.77 -1.34
CA GLN A 379 13.23 -18.89 -0.24
C GLN A 379 12.91 -17.47 -0.71
N ARG A 380 13.07 -17.19 -2.02
CA ARG A 380 12.91 -15.83 -2.57
C ARG A 380 11.47 -15.36 -2.52
N GLY A 381 10.51 -16.26 -2.76
CA GLY A 381 9.08 -15.95 -2.69
C GLY A 381 8.64 -15.57 -1.28
N VAL A 382 8.99 -16.37 -0.27
CA VAL A 382 8.65 -16.08 1.12
C VAL A 382 9.30 -14.79 1.62
N SER A 383 10.56 -14.53 1.23
CA SER A 383 11.26 -13.30 1.64
C SER A 383 10.66 -12.06 0.98
N THR A 384 10.32 -12.14 -0.31
CA THR A 384 9.65 -11.07 -1.05
C THR A 384 8.25 -10.80 -0.48
N GLY A 385 7.48 -11.87 -0.22
CA GLY A 385 6.16 -11.78 0.40
C GLY A 385 6.19 -11.14 1.78
N ALA A 386 7.16 -11.56 2.64
CA ALA A 386 7.35 -10.96 3.95
C ALA A 386 7.68 -9.46 3.89
N ASN A 387 8.53 -9.04 2.95
CA ASN A 387 8.88 -7.62 2.76
C ASN A 387 7.67 -6.79 2.31
N MET A 388 6.88 -7.30 1.37
CA MET A 388 5.68 -6.63 0.88
C MET A 388 4.58 -6.61 1.94
N PHE A 389 4.43 -7.69 2.70
CA PHE A 389 3.51 -7.73 3.84
C PHE A 389 3.88 -6.69 4.89
N ALA A 390 5.16 -6.61 5.28
CA ALA A 390 5.64 -5.61 6.24
C ALA A 390 5.34 -4.19 5.75
N ARG A 391 5.58 -3.89 4.47
CA ARG A 391 5.28 -2.59 3.87
C ARG A 391 3.78 -2.25 3.93
N THR A 392 2.92 -3.20 3.58
CA THR A 392 1.47 -2.97 3.57
C THR A 392 0.91 -2.88 4.99
N LEU A 393 1.44 -3.68 5.91
CA LEU A 393 1.11 -3.57 7.34
C LEU A 393 1.50 -2.18 7.89
N GLY A 394 2.69 -1.70 7.55
CA GLY A 394 3.13 -0.35 7.89
C GLY A 394 2.18 0.73 7.37
N SER A 395 1.71 0.59 6.13
CA SER A 395 0.71 1.50 5.54
C SER A 395 -0.56 1.58 6.39
N SER A 396 -1.12 0.43 6.75
CA SER A 396 -2.36 0.35 7.52
C SER A 396 -2.21 0.92 8.94
N LEU A 397 -1.10 0.59 9.62
CA LEU A 397 -0.78 1.08 10.95
C LEU A 397 -0.67 2.62 10.97
N TRP A 398 0.07 3.19 10.02
CA TRP A 398 0.33 4.63 10.00
C TRP A 398 -0.88 5.46 9.58
N VAL A 399 -1.68 5.00 8.63
CA VAL A 399 -2.93 5.70 8.29
C VAL A 399 -3.85 5.80 9.49
N ALA A 400 -4.00 4.72 10.26
CA ALA A 400 -4.79 4.71 11.48
C ALA A 400 -4.22 5.65 12.57
N LEU A 401 -2.91 5.55 12.82
CA LEU A 401 -2.22 6.40 13.80
C LEU A 401 -2.36 7.89 13.45
N LEU A 402 -2.02 8.25 12.21
CA LEU A 402 -2.02 9.64 11.76
C LEU A 402 -3.45 10.22 11.71
N GLY A 403 -4.44 9.41 11.30
CA GLY A 403 -5.85 9.80 11.38
C GLY A 403 -6.29 10.07 12.80
N SER A 404 -5.89 9.25 13.76
CA SER A 404 -6.17 9.46 15.18
C SER A 404 -5.50 10.73 15.72
N VAL A 405 -4.22 10.96 15.40
CA VAL A 405 -3.51 12.20 15.79
C VAL A 405 -4.20 13.43 15.20
N MET A 406 -4.50 13.39 13.89
CA MET A 406 -5.20 14.49 13.24
C MET A 406 -6.55 14.80 13.91
N ASN A 407 -7.36 13.77 14.15
CA ASN A 407 -8.67 13.93 14.76
C ASN A 407 -8.57 14.47 16.20
N SER A 408 -7.63 13.98 17.01
CA SER A 408 -7.46 14.47 18.39
C SER A 408 -7.06 15.95 18.44
N VAL A 409 -6.17 16.39 17.54
CA VAL A 409 -5.78 17.80 17.41
C VAL A 409 -6.96 18.66 16.94
N MET A 410 -7.73 18.17 15.96
CA MET A 410 -8.92 18.90 15.50
C MET A 410 -9.98 19.01 16.59
N GLU A 411 -10.28 17.94 17.33
CA GLU A 411 -11.24 17.95 18.44
C GLU A 411 -10.81 18.94 19.55
N SER A 412 -9.54 18.94 19.96
CA SER A 412 -9.03 19.87 20.98
C SER A 412 -9.14 21.34 20.56
N ARG A 413 -8.94 21.64 19.27
CA ARG A 413 -9.11 23.01 18.74
C ARG A 413 -10.56 23.41 18.54
N LEU A 414 -11.45 22.47 18.17
CA LEU A 414 -12.88 22.75 18.04
C LEU A 414 -13.51 23.22 19.35
N THR A 415 -13.07 22.69 20.49
CA THR A 415 -13.58 23.13 21.80
C THR A 415 -13.31 24.62 22.07
N SER A 416 -12.23 25.18 21.53
CA SER A 416 -11.90 26.61 21.64
C SER A 416 -12.65 27.50 20.64
N LEU A 417 -13.28 26.91 19.60
CA LEU A 417 -13.95 27.64 18.52
C LEU A 417 -15.49 27.71 18.66
N HIS A 418 -16.06 27.26 19.79
CA HIS A 418 -17.50 27.24 19.99
C HIS A 418 -18.17 28.61 19.74
N GLY A 419 -17.51 29.72 20.14
CA GLY A 419 -18.04 31.08 19.92
C GLY A 419 -18.05 31.49 18.43
N VAL A 420 -17.14 30.96 17.61
CA VAL A 420 -17.02 31.30 16.18
C VAL A 420 -17.94 30.45 15.31
N LEU A 421 -18.12 29.17 15.69
CA LEU A 421 -18.88 28.19 14.91
C LEU A 421 -20.39 28.23 15.22
N GLY A 422 -20.81 28.84 16.34
CA GLY A 422 -22.21 29.07 16.69
C GLY A 422 -23.08 27.82 16.53
N ASN A 423 -24.19 27.98 15.79
CA ASN A 423 -25.17 26.91 15.57
C ASN A 423 -24.69 25.72 14.69
N MET A 424 -23.46 25.74 14.16
CA MET A 424 -22.89 24.58 13.43
C MET A 424 -22.53 23.43 14.38
N LEU A 425 -22.30 23.73 15.65
CA LEU A 425 -22.04 22.75 16.70
C LEU A 425 -23.34 22.43 17.44
N LYS A 426 -24.10 21.47 16.93
CA LYS A 426 -25.25 20.96 17.70
C LYS A 426 -24.75 20.13 18.89
N PRO A 427 -25.35 20.26 20.09
CA PRO A 427 -25.01 19.46 21.24
C PRO A 427 -25.07 17.95 20.90
N GLY A 428 -23.97 17.23 21.14
CA GLY A 428 -23.90 15.79 20.87
C GLY A 428 -23.56 15.38 19.44
N GLN A 429 -23.38 16.29 18.50
CA GLN A 429 -23.01 16.00 17.13
C GLN A 429 -21.54 16.39 16.88
N LYS A 430 -20.70 15.41 16.49
CA LYS A 430 -19.32 15.68 16.07
C LYS A 430 -19.33 16.37 14.71
N LEU A 431 -18.70 17.56 14.64
CA LEU A 431 -18.52 18.26 13.35
C LEU A 431 -17.38 17.60 12.58
N ASP A 432 -17.71 17.01 11.44
CA ASP A 432 -16.70 16.48 10.51
C ASP A 432 -16.14 17.64 9.67
N ILE A 433 -15.05 18.26 10.17
CA ILE A 433 -14.39 19.40 9.53
C ILE A 433 -13.93 19.02 8.12
N THR A 434 -13.40 17.82 7.95
CA THR A 434 -12.86 17.35 6.68
C THR A 434 -13.97 17.31 5.62
N ASN A 435 -15.11 16.69 5.93
CA ASN A 435 -16.25 16.65 5.02
C ASN A 435 -16.85 18.04 4.73
N VAL A 436 -16.87 18.93 5.70
CA VAL A 436 -17.38 20.30 5.49
C VAL A 436 -16.49 21.08 4.54
N LEU A 437 -15.17 20.94 4.66
CA LEU A 437 -14.20 21.68 3.83
C LEU A 437 -13.99 21.05 2.45
N LEU A 438 -14.20 19.73 2.30
CA LEU A 438 -14.06 19.02 1.03
C LEU A 438 -15.33 19.10 0.15
N ASP A 439 -16.51 19.32 0.76
CA ASP A 439 -17.76 19.50 0.03
C ASP A 439 -17.89 20.95 -0.48
N PRO A 440 -17.87 21.21 -1.81
CA PRO A 440 -17.96 22.57 -2.34
C PRO A 440 -19.21 23.33 -1.92
N ILE A 441 -20.35 22.63 -1.77
CA ILE A 441 -21.63 23.24 -1.40
C ILE A 441 -21.60 23.66 0.07
N ARG A 442 -21.11 22.81 0.96
CA ARG A 442 -21.00 23.14 2.38
C ARG A 442 -19.97 24.23 2.61
N ARG A 443 -18.82 24.14 1.94
CA ARG A 443 -17.74 25.14 2.00
C ARG A 443 -18.23 26.52 1.57
N SER A 444 -19.01 26.64 0.50
CA SER A 444 -19.53 27.93 -0.01
C SER A 444 -20.54 28.60 0.93
N ARG A 445 -21.15 27.86 1.86
CA ARG A 445 -22.08 28.38 2.89
C ARG A 445 -21.39 28.90 4.13
N LEU A 446 -20.06 28.73 4.26
CA LEU A 446 -19.30 29.22 5.39
C LEU A 446 -19.01 30.72 5.27
N GLY A 447 -19.18 31.45 6.37
CA GLY A 447 -18.67 32.82 6.45
C GLY A 447 -17.13 32.83 6.47
N ALA A 448 -16.52 33.95 6.08
CA ALA A 448 -15.07 34.08 5.96
C ALA A 448 -14.32 33.68 7.26
N VAL A 449 -14.84 34.09 8.42
CA VAL A 449 -14.26 33.79 9.74
C VAL A 449 -14.36 32.27 10.04
N GLN A 450 -15.50 31.65 9.74
CA GLN A 450 -15.71 30.20 9.93
C GLN A 450 -14.82 29.38 9.00
N LEU A 451 -14.72 29.77 7.75
CA LEU A 451 -13.84 29.11 6.77
C LEU A 451 -12.38 29.19 7.20
N GLN A 452 -11.91 30.36 7.65
CA GLN A 452 -10.56 30.54 8.14
C GLN A 452 -10.31 29.69 9.39
N ALA A 453 -11.22 29.68 10.36
CA ALA A 453 -11.08 28.88 11.58
C ALA A 453 -11.01 27.38 11.30
N LEU A 454 -11.88 26.86 10.41
CA LEU A 454 -11.90 25.44 10.05
C LEU A 454 -10.66 25.04 9.22
N THR A 455 -10.22 25.89 8.28
CA THR A 455 -9.00 25.61 7.48
C THR A 455 -7.76 25.60 8.33
N HIS A 456 -7.62 26.52 9.30
CA HIS A 456 -6.51 26.52 10.27
C HIS A 456 -6.56 25.29 11.20
N THR A 457 -7.75 24.84 11.58
CA THR A 457 -7.91 23.65 12.42
C THR A 457 -7.51 22.37 11.66
N LEU A 458 -7.95 22.22 10.41
CA LEU A 458 -7.58 21.11 9.55
C LEU A 458 -6.07 21.12 9.26
N ALA A 459 -5.52 22.31 8.91
CA ALA A 459 -4.09 22.45 8.66
C ALA A 459 -3.25 22.01 9.85
N ALA A 460 -3.62 22.44 11.06
CA ALA A 460 -2.92 22.04 12.28
C ALA A 460 -3.00 20.54 12.57
N GLY A 461 -4.17 19.91 12.33
CA GLY A 461 -4.31 18.46 12.48
C GLY A 461 -3.37 17.70 11.55
N ILE A 462 -3.32 18.12 10.27
CA ILE A 462 -2.44 17.51 9.27
C ILE A 462 -0.97 17.82 9.56
N GLU A 463 -0.62 19.03 9.97
CA GLU A 463 0.75 19.40 10.35
C GLU A 463 1.28 18.51 11.48
N HIS A 464 0.49 18.29 12.54
CA HIS A 464 0.87 17.39 13.63
C HIS A 464 1.05 15.95 13.15
N ALA A 465 0.17 15.45 12.28
CA ALA A 465 0.33 14.14 11.69
C ALA A 465 1.66 14.04 10.88
N PHE A 466 2.05 15.07 10.15
CA PHE A 466 3.30 15.06 9.39
C PHE A 466 4.56 15.15 10.25
N TRP A 467 4.49 15.74 11.45
CA TRP A 467 5.58 15.62 12.41
C TRP A 467 5.78 14.17 12.90
N TRP A 468 4.71 13.38 13.04
CA TRP A 468 4.82 11.95 13.28
C TRP A 468 5.41 11.19 12.09
N VAL A 469 5.09 11.59 10.86
CA VAL A 469 5.73 11.06 9.66
C VAL A 469 7.23 11.35 9.66
N PHE A 470 7.62 12.57 10.00
CA PHE A 470 9.03 12.94 10.16
C PHE A 470 9.74 12.12 11.24
N ALA A 471 9.13 11.98 12.41
CA ALA A 471 9.68 11.13 13.48
C ALA A 471 9.86 9.67 13.01
N THR A 472 8.94 9.16 12.21
CA THR A 472 9.05 7.83 11.60
C THR A 472 10.21 7.75 10.61
N ALA A 473 10.45 8.80 9.84
CA ALA A 473 11.59 8.85 8.92
C ALA A 473 12.94 8.87 9.67
N VAL A 474 13.01 9.50 10.85
CA VAL A 474 14.18 9.41 11.76
C VAL A 474 14.44 7.96 12.17
N VAL A 475 13.38 7.22 12.55
CA VAL A 475 13.50 5.79 12.85
C VAL A 475 13.98 5.01 11.62
N GLY A 476 13.48 5.35 10.44
CA GLY A 476 13.94 4.76 9.18
C GLY A 476 15.44 4.95 8.95
N VAL A 477 15.96 6.16 9.15
CA VAL A 477 17.40 6.45 9.06
C VAL A 477 18.19 5.65 10.09
N ALA A 478 17.71 5.59 11.34
CA ALA A 478 18.36 4.78 12.40
C ALA A 478 18.45 3.29 12.00
N LEU A 479 17.38 2.72 11.41
CA LEU A 479 17.40 1.36 10.87
C LEU A 479 18.39 1.22 9.72
N GLY A 480 18.55 2.24 8.87
CA GLY A 480 19.54 2.26 7.80
C GLY A 480 20.97 2.08 8.31
N PHE A 481 21.32 2.64 9.48
CA PHE A 481 22.62 2.44 10.12
C PHE A 481 22.83 0.99 10.61
N VAL A 482 21.75 0.29 10.91
CA VAL A 482 21.80 -1.12 11.34
C VAL A 482 21.91 -2.07 10.14
N MET A 483 21.64 -1.62 8.92
CA MET A 483 21.73 -2.44 7.71
C MET A 483 23.18 -2.97 7.51
N PRO A 484 23.37 -4.23 7.09
CA PRO A 484 24.71 -4.79 6.90
C PRO A 484 25.54 -4.02 5.88
N LYS A 485 26.84 -3.89 6.16
CA LYS A 485 27.83 -3.33 5.23
C LYS A 485 28.22 -4.44 4.22
N GLY A 486 27.48 -4.63 3.17
CA GLY A 486 27.83 -5.63 2.15
C GLY A 486 27.64 -5.02 0.77
N VAL A 487 28.65 -5.19 -0.08
CA VAL A 487 28.48 -5.11 -1.54
C VAL A 487 28.09 -6.52 -1.99
N PRO A 488 27.10 -6.69 -2.87
CA PRO A 488 26.75 -7.99 -3.40
C PRO A 488 27.98 -8.69 -4.01
N THR A 489 28.15 -9.97 -3.76
CA THR A 489 29.22 -10.77 -4.38
C THR A 489 29.00 -10.86 -5.89
N GLU A 490 30.05 -11.21 -6.67
CA GLU A 490 29.93 -11.38 -8.11
C GLU A 490 28.85 -12.40 -8.50
N ALA A 491 28.73 -13.49 -7.74
CA ALA A 491 27.67 -14.48 -7.92
C ALA A 491 26.25 -13.92 -7.66
N GLU A 492 26.11 -13.03 -6.67
CA GLU A 492 24.85 -12.35 -6.38
C GLU A 492 24.53 -11.26 -7.43
N GLN A 493 25.55 -10.63 -8.03
CA GLN A 493 25.41 -9.61 -9.07
C GLN A 493 24.95 -10.22 -10.40
N GLN A 494 25.49 -11.37 -10.77
CA GLN A 494 25.18 -12.05 -12.04
C GLN A 494 23.83 -12.78 -12.00
N GLY A 495 23.19 -12.88 -10.83
CA GLY A 495 22.07 -13.79 -10.61
C GLY A 495 22.55 -15.24 -10.81
N ASP A 496 22.08 -16.18 -10.02
CA ASP A 496 22.49 -17.60 -10.12
C ASP A 496 22.02 -18.19 -11.50
N THR A 497 22.42 -17.55 -12.59
CA THR A 497 22.15 -17.95 -13.98
C THR A 497 23.01 -19.16 -14.42
N ALA A 498 23.89 -19.62 -13.54
CA ALA A 498 24.74 -20.78 -13.77
C ALA A 498 24.18 -22.06 -13.14
N ARG A 499 22.86 -22.23 -13.08
CA ARG A 499 22.21 -23.53 -12.79
C ARG A 499 21.08 -23.78 -13.77
N THR A 500 21.47 -23.92 -15.02
CA THR A 500 20.75 -24.73 -16.00
C THR A 500 21.09 -26.19 -15.79
#